data_489181028f3b0b03be500c930d4384fe
#
_entry.id   489181028f3b0b03be500c930d4384fe
#
_cell.length_a   1.000
_cell.length_b   1.000
_cell.length_c   1.000
_cell.angle_alpha   90.00
_cell.angle_beta   90.00
_cell.angle_gamma   90.00
#
_symmetry.space_group_name_H-M   'P 1'
#
loop_
_entity.id
_entity.type
_entity.pdbx_description
1 polymer ?
#
loop_
_entity_poly.entity_id
_entity_poly.type
_entity_poly.pdbx_seq_one_letter_code
_entity_poly.pdbx_strand_id
1 'polypeptide(L)'
;MRVLAIDYGDARTGIAISDASGSIVGRTTVIHSRRPQQTAEAIAALVQESGAERLVMGFPRNMDGTEGPRAALYREMAATIQAACGMEIVLWDERRTTVEAHQILSDCNYHGKKRKNTVDAVAASLILEGYLAFLLRC
;
A
#
# COMPACT_ATOMS: atom_id res chain seq x y z
N MET A 1 10.07 -12.84 7.58
CA MET A 1 9.13 -11.84 8.13
C MET A 1 8.13 -11.45 7.05
N ARG A 2 6.86 -11.55 7.35
CA ARG A 2 5.81 -11.20 6.39
C ARG A 2 5.47 -9.72 6.48
N VAL A 3 5.46 -9.03 5.34
CA VAL A 3 5.22 -7.59 5.25
C VAL A 3 3.90 -7.34 4.50
N LEU A 4 3.10 -6.41 4.99
CA LEU A 4 1.88 -5.97 4.33
C LEU A 4 2.05 -4.53 3.88
N ALA A 5 1.88 -4.30 2.59
CA ALA A 5 2.01 -2.97 1.99
C ALA A 5 0.63 -2.40 1.66
N ILE A 6 0.48 -1.10 1.85
CA ILE A 6 -0.78 -0.39 1.72
C ILE A 6 -0.62 0.77 0.73
N ASP A 7 -1.47 0.81 -0.29
CA ASP A 7 -1.62 1.97 -1.15
C ASP A 7 -2.98 2.59 -0.86
N TYR A 8 -3.02 3.55 0.06
CA TYR A 8 -4.26 4.14 0.54
C TYR A 8 -4.91 5.04 -0.51
N GLY A 9 -6.21 4.84 -0.73
CA GLY A 9 -7.03 5.69 -1.58
C GLY A 9 -8.36 6.01 -0.92
N ASP A 10 -9.01 7.08 -1.36
CA ASP A 10 -10.24 7.57 -0.75
C ASP A 10 -11.41 6.57 -0.88
N ALA A 11 -11.46 5.83 -1.97
CA ALA A 11 -12.52 4.87 -2.25
C ALA A 11 -12.02 3.43 -2.32
N ARG A 12 -10.75 3.24 -2.63
CA ARG A 12 -10.14 1.93 -2.80
C ARG A 12 -8.74 1.98 -2.21
N THR A 13 -8.39 0.96 -1.45
CA THR A 13 -7.07 0.82 -0.87
C THR A 13 -6.45 -0.49 -1.35
N GLY A 14 -5.33 -0.39 -2.05
CA GLY A 14 -4.61 -1.56 -2.54
C GLY A 14 -3.77 -2.17 -1.42
N ILE A 15 -3.73 -3.49 -1.38
CA ILE A 15 -2.98 -4.25 -0.38
C ILE A 15 -2.12 -5.29 -1.09
N ALA A 16 -0.86 -5.39 -0.68
CA ALA A 16 0.04 -6.45 -1.11
C ALA A 16 0.69 -7.08 0.12
N ILE A 17 0.73 -8.39 0.17
CA ILE A 17 1.28 -9.12 1.31
C ILE A 17 2.39 -10.03 0.79
N SER A 18 3.56 -9.97 1.44
CA SER A 18 4.69 -10.80 1.05
C SER A 18 4.47 -12.25 1.46
N ASP A 19 5.31 -13.14 0.92
CA ASP A 19 5.41 -14.49 1.43
C ASP A 19 6.00 -14.48 2.85
N ALA A 20 6.02 -15.64 3.50
CA ALA A 20 6.48 -15.74 4.89
C ALA A 20 7.95 -15.35 5.06
N SER A 21 8.76 -15.52 4.02
CA SER A 21 10.19 -15.15 4.07
C SER A 21 10.44 -13.66 3.86
N GLY A 22 9.47 -12.92 3.34
CA GLY A 22 9.64 -11.50 3.01
C GLY A 22 10.47 -11.28 1.75
N SER A 23 10.44 -12.21 0.81
CA SER A 23 11.25 -12.16 -0.41
C SER A 23 10.47 -11.68 -1.63
N ILE A 24 9.21 -12.09 -1.77
CA ILE A 24 8.39 -11.80 -2.94
C ILE A 24 6.96 -11.43 -2.52
N VAL A 25 6.24 -10.80 -3.44
CA VAL A 25 4.81 -10.55 -3.26
C VAL A 25 4.07 -11.88 -3.37
N GLY A 26 3.35 -12.25 -2.32
CA GLY A 26 2.61 -13.50 -2.28
C GLY A 26 1.13 -13.35 -2.66
N ARG A 27 0.53 -12.21 -2.32
CA ARG A 27 -0.90 -12.03 -2.50
C ARG A 27 -1.24 -10.54 -2.58
N THR A 28 -2.26 -10.20 -3.37
CA THR A 28 -2.78 -8.82 -3.44
C THR A 28 -4.29 -8.82 -3.28
N THR A 29 -4.83 -7.72 -2.79
CA THR A 29 -6.27 -7.51 -2.68
C THR A 29 -6.57 -6.02 -2.69
N VAL A 30 -7.84 -5.65 -2.80
CA VAL A 30 -8.30 -4.25 -2.76
C VAL A 30 -9.43 -4.14 -1.75
N ILE A 31 -9.34 -3.16 -0.88
CA ILE A 31 -10.40 -2.84 0.09
C ILE A 31 -11.24 -1.71 -0.51
N HIS A 32 -12.54 -1.94 -0.65
CA HIS A 32 -13.48 -0.94 -1.15
C HIS A 32 -14.18 -0.29 0.03
N SER A 33 -13.78 0.93 0.40
CA SER A 33 -14.39 1.68 1.49
C SER A 33 -14.03 3.16 1.37
N ARG A 34 -14.99 4.02 1.68
CA ARG A 34 -14.78 5.46 1.76
C ARG A 34 -14.65 5.94 3.21
N ARG A 35 -14.71 5.03 4.16
CA ARG A 35 -14.64 5.34 5.59
C ARG A 35 -13.27 4.93 6.13
N PRO A 36 -12.44 5.88 6.58
CA PRO A 36 -11.10 5.58 7.08
C PRO A 36 -11.07 4.53 8.19
N GLN A 37 -12.00 4.61 9.15
CA GLN A 37 -12.05 3.64 10.23
C GLN A 37 -12.35 2.23 9.74
N GLN A 38 -13.27 2.12 8.79
CA GLN A 38 -13.65 0.84 8.19
C GLN A 38 -12.48 0.23 7.41
N THR A 39 -11.75 1.08 6.67
CA THR A 39 -10.55 0.66 5.95
C THR A 39 -9.50 0.16 6.92
N ALA A 40 -9.26 0.88 8.02
CA ALA A 40 -8.28 0.49 9.04
C ALA A 40 -8.64 -0.85 9.68
N GLU A 41 -9.92 -1.07 9.99
CA GLU A 41 -10.39 -2.33 10.55
C GLU A 41 -10.22 -3.50 9.58
N ALA A 42 -10.45 -3.28 8.28
CA ALA A 42 -10.24 -4.29 7.25
C ALA A 42 -8.75 -4.65 7.14
N ILE A 43 -7.87 -3.65 7.23
CA ILE A 43 -6.43 -3.87 7.24
C ILE A 43 -6.02 -4.69 8.49
N ALA A 44 -6.56 -4.35 9.65
CA ALA A 44 -6.28 -5.09 10.89
C ALA A 44 -6.69 -6.56 10.77
N ALA A 45 -7.84 -6.83 10.14
CA ALA A 45 -8.29 -8.20 9.89
C ALA A 45 -7.32 -8.96 8.98
N LEU A 46 -6.81 -8.29 7.93
CA LEU A 46 -5.83 -8.88 7.02
C LEU A 46 -4.48 -9.14 7.74
N VAL A 47 -4.07 -8.25 8.63
CA VAL A 47 -2.85 -8.44 9.43
C VAL A 47 -2.98 -9.72 10.25
N GLN A 48 -4.10 -9.91 10.94
CA GLN A 48 -4.32 -11.09 11.77
C GLN A 48 -4.41 -12.36 10.93
N GLU A 49 -5.16 -12.32 9.84
CA GLU A 49 -5.32 -13.47 8.96
C GLU A 49 -4.00 -13.91 8.33
N SER A 50 -3.20 -12.96 7.87
CA SER A 50 -1.94 -13.24 7.16
C SER A 50 -0.76 -13.50 8.08
N GLY A 51 -0.82 -13.00 9.31
CA GLY A 51 0.31 -13.04 10.22
C GLY A 51 1.39 -12.02 9.87
N ALA A 52 1.03 -10.93 9.20
CA ALA A 52 1.98 -9.87 8.85
C ALA A 52 2.62 -9.28 10.11
N GLU A 53 3.93 -9.09 10.05
CA GLU A 53 4.73 -8.61 11.17
C GLU A 53 5.19 -7.17 10.99
N ARG A 54 5.02 -6.62 9.79
CA ARG A 54 5.40 -5.25 9.46
C ARG A 54 4.40 -4.65 8.48
N LEU A 55 4.11 -3.35 8.68
CA LEU A 55 3.25 -2.58 7.80
C LEU A 55 4.07 -1.51 7.10
N VAL A 56 3.85 -1.35 5.79
CA VAL A 56 4.42 -0.25 5.02
C VAL A 56 3.30 0.41 4.21
N MET A 57 3.28 1.73 4.20
CA MET A 57 2.27 2.48 3.45
C MET A 57 2.97 3.48 2.52
N GLY A 58 2.54 3.51 1.27
CA GLY A 58 3.00 4.53 0.34
C GLY A 58 2.65 5.91 0.86
N PHE A 59 3.61 6.84 0.78
CA PHE A 59 3.43 8.18 1.29
C PHE A 59 3.64 9.19 0.17
N PRO A 60 2.66 10.09 -0.10
CA PRO A 60 2.76 11.01 -1.22
C PRO A 60 3.73 12.15 -0.90
N ARG A 61 4.65 12.40 -1.83
CA ARG A 61 5.53 13.56 -1.79
C ARG A 61 5.51 14.23 -3.16
N ASN A 62 5.77 15.53 -3.19
CA ASN A 62 5.98 16.25 -4.44
C ASN A 62 7.30 15.77 -5.06
N MET A 63 7.46 15.97 -6.37
CA MET A 63 8.66 15.52 -7.09
C MET A 63 9.96 16.13 -6.56
N ASP A 64 9.86 17.30 -5.91
CA ASP A 64 11.02 17.96 -5.28
C ASP A 64 11.31 17.45 -3.86
N GLY A 65 10.54 16.47 -3.39
CA GLY A 65 10.70 15.89 -2.05
C GLY A 65 9.89 16.57 -0.94
N THR A 66 9.21 17.66 -1.23
CA THR A 66 8.36 18.34 -0.23
C THR A 66 7.04 17.60 -0.05
N GLU A 67 6.39 17.82 1.10
CA GLU A 67 5.07 17.24 1.39
C GLU A 67 3.97 18.17 0.90
N GLY A 68 3.05 17.62 0.11
CA GLY A 68 1.88 18.35 -0.38
C GLY A 68 0.69 18.26 0.59
N PRO A 69 -0.48 18.81 0.18
CA PRO A 69 -1.67 18.80 1.03
C PRO A 69 -2.15 17.42 1.46
N ARG A 70 -1.91 16.38 0.64
CA ARG A 70 -2.33 15.02 0.94
C ARG A 70 -1.49 14.36 2.02
N ALA A 71 -0.30 14.86 2.29
CA ALA A 71 0.59 14.28 3.29
C ALA A 71 -0.05 14.23 4.67
N ALA A 72 -0.73 15.32 5.09
CA ALA A 72 -1.42 15.36 6.39
C ALA A 72 -2.50 14.28 6.48
N LEU A 73 -3.29 14.10 5.41
CA LEU A 73 -4.33 13.08 5.33
C LEU A 73 -3.74 11.68 5.48
N TYR A 74 -2.62 11.41 4.82
CA TYR A 74 -1.96 10.09 4.89
C TYR A 74 -1.36 9.84 6.26
N ARG A 75 -0.82 10.87 6.93
CA ARG A 75 -0.30 10.73 8.30
C ARG A 75 -1.43 10.42 9.28
N GLU A 76 -2.59 11.06 9.13
CA GLU A 76 -3.78 10.75 9.92
C GLU A 76 -4.23 9.31 9.69
N MET A 77 -4.27 8.89 8.44
CA MET A 77 -4.65 7.51 8.11
C MET A 77 -3.68 6.50 8.67
N ALA A 78 -2.38 6.79 8.61
CA ALA A 78 -1.36 5.93 9.21
C ALA A 78 -1.60 5.77 10.72
N ALA A 79 -1.92 6.86 11.43
CA ALA A 79 -2.22 6.80 12.85
C ALA A 79 -3.47 5.95 13.13
N THR A 80 -4.49 6.09 12.29
CA THR A 80 -5.73 5.29 12.41
C THR A 80 -5.44 3.80 12.22
N ILE A 81 -4.63 3.47 11.23
CA ILE A 81 -4.24 2.08 10.96
C ILE A 81 -3.39 1.52 12.11
N GLN A 82 -2.44 2.30 12.62
CA GLN A 82 -1.60 1.89 13.76
C GLN A 82 -2.45 1.58 14.99
N ALA A 83 -3.44 2.41 15.27
CA ALA A 83 -4.35 2.20 16.38
C ALA A 83 -5.17 0.92 16.22
N ALA A 84 -5.65 0.65 15.00
CA ALA A 84 -6.45 -0.55 14.73
C ALA A 84 -5.63 -1.83 14.75
N CYS A 85 -4.40 -1.77 14.25
CA CYS A 85 -3.53 -2.95 14.11
C CYS A 85 -2.63 -3.20 15.32
N GLY A 86 -2.39 -2.19 16.13
CA GLY A 86 -1.44 -2.29 17.25
C GLY A 86 0.02 -2.42 16.79
N MET A 87 0.33 -1.94 15.60
CA MET A 87 1.66 -2.02 14.99
C MET A 87 2.05 -0.69 14.40
N GLU A 88 3.35 -0.37 14.44
CA GLU A 88 3.87 0.79 13.73
C GLU A 88 3.79 0.60 12.23
N ILE A 89 3.61 1.70 11.50
CA ILE A 89 3.57 1.69 10.07
C ILE A 89 4.75 2.49 9.51
N VAL A 90 5.45 1.92 8.53
CA VAL A 90 6.54 2.60 7.84
C VAL A 90 5.95 3.39 6.68
N LEU A 91 6.30 4.68 6.57
CA LEU A 91 5.88 5.50 5.44
C LEU A 91 6.94 5.41 4.34
N TRP A 92 6.51 5.01 3.15
CA TRP A 92 7.38 4.76 2.01
C TRP A 92 7.11 5.78 0.90
N ASP A 93 8.16 6.43 0.41
CA ASP A 93 8.04 7.42 -0.67
C ASP A 93 7.61 6.73 -1.97
N GLU A 94 6.42 7.07 -2.46
CA GLU A 94 5.80 6.43 -3.63
C GLU A 94 5.82 7.30 -4.89
N ARG A 95 6.65 8.35 -4.95
CA ARG A 95 6.62 9.33 -6.05
C ARG A 95 6.53 8.76 -7.46
N ARG A 96 7.01 7.54 -7.69
CA ARG A 96 7.00 6.91 -9.02
C ARG A 96 6.20 5.61 -9.11
N THR A 97 5.72 5.10 -8.00
CA THR A 97 5.02 3.81 -7.96
C THR A 97 3.76 3.79 -8.82
N THR A 98 2.91 4.81 -8.66
CA THR A 98 1.66 4.91 -9.41
C THR A 98 1.90 5.10 -10.91
N VAL A 99 2.92 5.87 -11.28
CA VAL A 99 3.29 6.07 -12.68
C VAL A 99 3.67 4.74 -13.33
N GLU A 100 4.49 3.95 -12.66
CA GLU A 100 4.87 2.62 -13.13
C GLU A 100 3.67 1.68 -13.28
N ALA A 101 2.76 1.71 -12.32
CA ALA A 101 1.53 0.90 -12.36
C ALA A 101 0.66 1.27 -13.56
N HIS A 102 0.46 2.55 -13.82
CA HIS A 102 -0.30 3.03 -14.98
C HIS A 102 0.34 2.62 -16.30
N GLN A 103 1.64 2.68 -16.38
CA GLN A 103 2.36 2.28 -17.59
C GLN A 103 2.21 0.79 -17.87
N ILE A 104 2.35 -0.05 -16.85
CA ILE A 104 2.16 -1.49 -16.97
C ILE A 104 0.76 -1.80 -17.50
N LEU A 105 -0.27 -1.12 -16.96
CA LEU A 105 -1.64 -1.35 -17.38
C LEU A 105 -1.96 -0.82 -18.76
N SER A 106 -1.32 0.29 -19.17
CA SER A 106 -1.45 0.79 -20.53
C SER A 106 -0.93 -0.22 -21.54
N ASP A 107 0.20 -0.84 -21.25
CA ASP A 107 0.78 -1.89 -22.08
C ASP A 107 -0.10 -3.14 -22.15
N CYS A 108 -0.91 -3.38 -21.11
CA CYS A 108 -1.82 -4.53 -21.03
C CYS A 108 -3.24 -4.24 -21.49
N ASN A 109 -3.55 -2.99 -21.87
CA ASN A 109 -4.87 -2.56 -22.35
C ASN A 109 -6.01 -2.75 -21.35
N TYR A 110 -5.78 -2.50 -20.08
CA TYR A 110 -6.85 -2.52 -19.07
C TYR A 110 -7.61 -1.20 -19.05
N HIS A 111 -8.93 -1.26 -18.84
CA HIS A 111 -9.82 -0.10 -18.87
C HIS A 111 -10.88 -0.12 -17.78
N GLY A 112 -11.40 1.08 -17.43
CA GLY A 112 -12.54 1.26 -16.55
C GLY A 112 -12.30 0.85 -15.10
N LYS A 113 -13.35 0.34 -14.45
CA LYS A 113 -13.32 -0.05 -13.04
C LYS A 113 -12.31 -1.17 -12.78
N LYS A 114 -12.24 -2.14 -13.68
CA LYS A 114 -11.27 -3.24 -13.58
C LYS A 114 -9.85 -2.71 -13.60
N ARG A 115 -9.57 -1.73 -14.45
CA ARG A 115 -8.27 -1.07 -14.51
C ARG A 115 -7.94 -0.39 -13.19
N LYS A 116 -8.90 0.33 -12.58
CA LYS A 116 -8.67 1.03 -11.30
C LYS A 116 -8.30 0.06 -10.18
N ASN A 117 -9.03 -1.05 -10.05
CA ASN A 117 -8.73 -2.06 -9.05
C ASN A 117 -7.34 -2.68 -9.29
N THR A 118 -7.00 -2.94 -10.55
CA THR A 118 -5.70 -3.50 -10.90
C THR A 118 -4.57 -2.50 -10.64
N VAL A 119 -4.79 -1.21 -10.90
CA VAL A 119 -3.82 -0.15 -10.58
C VAL A 119 -3.52 -0.14 -9.09
N ASP A 120 -4.56 -0.19 -8.24
CA ASP A 120 -4.36 -0.17 -6.79
C ASP A 120 -3.57 -1.40 -6.31
N ALA A 121 -3.88 -2.58 -6.85
CA ALA A 121 -3.15 -3.81 -6.51
C ALA A 121 -1.70 -3.77 -7.01
N VAL A 122 -1.47 -3.29 -8.23
CA VAL A 122 -0.12 -3.17 -8.80
C VAL A 122 0.68 -2.12 -8.03
N ALA A 123 0.06 -0.97 -7.70
CA ALA A 123 0.72 0.08 -6.93
C ALA A 123 1.16 -0.45 -5.55
N ALA A 124 0.30 -1.18 -4.86
CA ALA A 124 0.65 -1.79 -3.58
C ALA A 124 1.78 -2.81 -3.73
N SER A 125 1.78 -3.61 -4.80
CA SER A 125 2.85 -4.56 -5.10
C SER A 125 4.19 -3.86 -5.33
N LEU A 126 4.19 -2.73 -6.03
CA LEU A 126 5.40 -1.96 -6.29
C LEU A 126 5.95 -1.33 -5.00
N ILE A 127 5.07 -0.86 -4.12
CA ILE A 127 5.47 -0.39 -2.80
C ILE A 127 6.15 -1.52 -2.03
N LEU A 128 5.53 -2.68 -2.02
CA LEU A 128 6.06 -3.84 -1.31
C LEU A 128 7.42 -4.28 -1.89
N GLU A 129 7.52 -4.41 -3.20
CA GLU A 129 8.77 -4.80 -3.86
C GLU A 129 9.89 -3.81 -3.56
N GLY A 130 9.60 -2.51 -3.61
CA GLY A 130 10.58 -1.47 -3.29
C GLY A 130 11.06 -1.57 -1.85
N TYR A 131 10.13 -1.78 -0.92
CA TYR A 131 10.46 -1.90 0.48
C TYR A 131 11.27 -3.17 0.79
N LEU A 132 10.88 -4.31 0.20
CA LEU A 132 11.61 -5.56 0.38
C LEU A 132 13.04 -5.46 -0.16
N ALA A 133 13.21 -4.83 -1.32
CA ALA A 133 14.54 -4.58 -1.90
C ALA A 133 15.38 -3.68 -0.98
N PHE A 134 14.77 -2.68 -0.38
CA PHE A 134 15.42 -1.81 0.60
C PHE A 134 15.92 -2.60 1.81
N LEU A 135 15.08 -3.48 2.34
CA LEU A 135 15.44 -4.31 3.50
C LEU A 135 16.63 -5.22 3.22
N LEU A 136 16.73 -5.74 1.99
CA LEU A 136 17.84 -6.61 1.60
C LEU A 136 19.18 -5.89 1.54
N ARG A 137 19.18 -4.55 1.43
CA ARG A 137 20.38 -3.74 1.40
C ARG A 137 20.88 -3.33 2.79
N CYS A 138 20.08 -3.57 3.79
CA CYS A 138 20.44 -3.27 5.20
C CYS A 138 21.08 -4.48 5.92
#